data_f506105ef9c956a55eb22b0c0756233b
#
_entry.id   f506105ef9c956a55eb22b0c0756233b
#
_cell.length_a   1.000
_cell.length_b   1.000
_cell.length_c   1.000
_cell.angle_alpha   90.00
_cell.angle_beta   90.00
_cell.angle_gamma   90.00
#
_symmetry.space_group_name_H-M   'P 1'
#
loop_
_entity.id
_entity.type
_entity.pdbx_description
1 polymer ?
#
loop_
_entity_poly.entity_id
_entity_poly.type
_entity_poly.pdbx_seq_one_letter_code
_entity_poly.pdbx_strand_id
1 'polypeptide(L)' 'MEILVFKTNLTDSNRISDIESRLDIHPHIFKWNVDLHDCDKILRIEANNLSPKEVENILLNAGYYCEELE' A
#
# COMPACT_ATOMS: atom_id res chain seq x y z
N MET A 1 -13.91 -9.85 -3.10
CA MET A 1 -12.71 -9.27 -2.45
C MET A 1 -11.54 -9.39 -3.39
N GLU A 2 -10.79 -8.32 -3.51
CA GLU A 2 -9.63 -8.26 -4.39
C GLU A 2 -8.36 -8.17 -3.56
N ILE A 3 -7.28 -8.77 -4.06
CA ILE A 3 -5.98 -8.65 -3.43
C ILE A 3 -5.06 -7.90 -4.39
N LEU A 4 -4.56 -6.75 -3.94
CA LEU A 4 -3.67 -5.91 -4.72
C LEU A 4 -2.27 -5.96 -4.12
N VAL A 5 -1.27 -6.08 -4.96
CA VAL A 5 0.12 -6.23 -4.54
C VAL A 5 0.98 -5.18 -5.22
N PHE A 6 1.80 -4.49 -4.44
CA PHE A 6 2.61 -3.38 -4.94
C PHE A 6 4.04 -3.48 -4.46
N LYS A 7 4.96 -3.09 -5.34
CA LYS A 7 6.35 -2.83 -5.00
C LYS A 7 6.46 -1.39 -4.47
N THR A 8 7.13 -1.21 -3.33
CA THR A 8 7.22 0.12 -2.70
C THR A 8 8.63 0.40 -2.18
N ASN A 9 8.83 1.61 -1.64
CA ASN A 9 10.02 1.99 -0.90
C ASN A 9 9.74 2.19 0.60
N LEU A 10 8.77 1.47 1.14
CA LEU A 10 8.42 1.53 2.56
C LEU A 10 9.44 0.71 3.36
N THR A 11 10.61 1.28 3.56
CA THR A 11 11.78 0.55 4.04
C THR A 11 11.88 0.43 5.56
N ASP A 12 11.04 1.18 6.30
CA ASP A 12 11.06 1.14 7.76
C ASP A 12 9.67 1.41 8.33
N SER A 13 9.53 1.18 9.64
CA SER A 13 8.25 1.34 10.33
C SER A 13 7.75 2.78 10.37
N ASN A 14 8.66 3.77 10.33
CA ASN A 14 8.25 5.17 10.30
C ASN A 14 7.53 5.52 9.00
N ARG A 15 8.02 5.01 7.88
CA ARG A 15 7.39 5.22 6.58
C ARG A 15 6.03 4.51 6.51
N ILE A 16 5.96 3.31 7.06
CA ILE A 16 4.71 2.55 7.13
C ILE A 16 3.69 3.30 8.00
N SER A 17 4.10 3.83 9.14
CA SER A 17 3.21 4.61 10.02
C SER A 17 2.65 5.84 9.33
N ASP A 18 3.43 6.46 8.44
CA ASP A 18 3.00 7.65 7.71
C ASP A 18 1.83 7.35 6.77
N ILE A 19 1.82 6.17 6.16
CA ILE A 19 0.72 5.78 5.26
C ILE A 19 -0.41 5.05 5.98
N GLU A 20 -0.18 4.57 7.19
CA GLU A 20 -1.15 3.77 7.95
C GLU A 20 -2.49 4.50 8.09
N SER A 21 -2.47 5.73 8.53
CA SER A 21 -3.69 6.51 8.71
C SER A 21 -4.44 6.71 7.40
N ARG A 22 -3.72 6.83 6.29
CA ARG A 22 -4.32 7.03 4.97
C ARG A 22 -5.00 5.77 4.46
N LEU A 23 -4.43 4.61 4.74
CA LEU A 23 -5.00 3.33 4.32
C LEU A 23 -6.12 2.89 5.26
N ASP A 24 -5.97 3.10 6.56
CA ASP A 24 -6.95 2.65 7.55
C ASP A 24 -8.28 3.39 7.43
N ILE A 25 -8.28 4.64 6.97
CA ILE A 25 -9.52 5.41 6.81
C ILE A 25 -10.21 5.16 5.47
N HIS A 26 -9.56 4.44 4.56
CA HIS A 26 -10.14 4.20 3.23
C HIS A 26 -11.30 3.21 3.33
N PRO A 27 -12.51 3.56 2.87
CA PRO A 27 -13.70 2.72 3.09
C PRO A 27 -13.68 1.41 2.30
N HIS A 28 -12.86 1.30 1.26
CA HIS A 28 -12.78 0.10 0.43
C HIS A 28 -11.63 -0.81 0.79
N ILE A 29 -10.77 -0.41 1.72
CA ILE A 29 -9.65 -1.24 2.18
C ILE A 29 -10.04 -1.95 3.47
N PHE A 30 -10.00 -3.29 3.46
CA PHE A 30 -10.33 -4.10 4.63
C PHE A 30 -9.11 -4.42 5.47
N LYS A 31 -7.98 -4.70 4.79
CA LYS A 31 -6.76 -5.12 5.47
C LYS A 31 -5.58 -4.83 4.56
N TRP A 32 -4.44 -4.53 5.16
CA TRP A 32 -3.20 -4.34 4.42
C TRP A 32 -2.00 -4.69 5.29
N ASN A 33 -0.88 -5.02 4.65
CA ASN A 33 0.39 -5.19 5.35
C ASN A 33 1.55 -4.94 4.39
N VAL A 34 2.74 -4.74 4.97
CA VAL A 34 3.97 -4.57 4.20
C VAL A 34 4.97 -5.64 4.64
N ASP A 35 5.54 -6.37 3.69
CA ASP A 35 6.58 -7.35 3.97
C ASP A 35 7.94 -6.64 3.95
N LEU A 36 8.46 -6.36 5.14
CA LEU A 36 9.74 -5.67 5.31
C LEU A 36 10.93 -6.58 5.05
N HIS A 37 10.71 -7.89 5.03
CA HIS A 37 11.78 -8.87 4.74
C HIS A 37 12.03 -9.02 3.25
N ASP A 38 11.07 -8.61 2.41
CA ASP A 38 11.22 -8.65 0.97
C ASP A 38 12.04 -7.44 0.51
N CYS A 39 12.94 -7.64 -0.45
CA CYS A 39 13.75 -6.54 -0.98
C CYS A 39 12.91 -5.49 -1.71
N ASP A 40 11.73 -5.88 -2.22
CA ASP A 40 10.81 -4.99 -2.93
C ASP A 40 9.82 -4.30 -1.99
N LYS A 41 9.88 -4.57 -0.68
CA LYS A 41 8.97 -3.98 0.32
C LYS A 41 7.52 -4.07 -0.13
N ILE A 42 7.05 -5.29 -0.30
CA ILE A 42 5.74 -5.56 -0.91
C ILE A 42 4.61 -5.08 0.00
N LEU A 43 3.74 -4.24 -0.55
CA LEU A 43 2.49 -3.83 0.08
C LEU A 43 1.37 -4.70 -0.46
N ARG A 44 0.66 -5.38 0.42
CA ARG A 44 -0.50 -6.20 0.06
C ARG A 44 -1.74 -5.58 0.64
N ILE A 45 -2.77 -5.42 -0.18
CA ILE A 45 -4.04 -4.80 0.21
C ILE A 45 -5.20 -5.73 -0.13
N GLU A 46 -6.09 -5.97 0.83
CA GLU A 46 -7.35 -6.66 0.61
C GLU A 46 -8.47 -5.63 0.56
N ALA A 47 -9.17 -5.56 -0.55
CA ALA A 47 -10.11 -4.48 -0.81
C ALA A 47 -11.28 -4.92 -1.69
N ASN A 48 -12.29 -4.06 -1.78
CA ASN A 48 -13.39 -4.19 -2.74
C ASN A 48 -13.50 -2.90 -3.54
N ASN A 49 -13.69 -3.04 -4.86
CA ASN A 49 -13.88 -1.90 -5.77
C ASN A 49 -12.80 -0.83 -5.62
N LEU A 50 -11.56 -1.28 -5.46
CA LEU A 50 -10.43 -0.37 -5.33
C LEU A 50 -9.53 -0.53 -6.54
N SER A 51 -9.29 0.59 -7.24
CA SER A 51 -8.35 0.61 -8.36
C SER A 51 -6.91 0.62 -7.84
N PRO A 52 -6.00 -0.15 -8.46
CA PRO A 52 -4.58 -0.07 -8.11
C PRO A 52 -4.03 1.35 -8.21
N LYS A 53 -4.54 2.13 -9.16
CA LYS A 53 -4.11 3.50 -9.35
C LYS A 53 -4.45 4.40 -8.15
N GLU A 54 -5.56 4.13 -7.47
CA GLU A 54 -5.91 4.86 -6.25
C GLU A 54 -4.86 4.65 -5.16
N VAL A 55 -4.40 3.41 -5.00
CA VAL A 55 -3.36 3.09 -4.03
C VAL A 55 -2.05 3.78 -4.41
N GLU A 56 -1.68 3.72 -5.68
CA GLU A 56 -0.48 4.40 -6.16
C GLU A 56 -0.55 5.90 -5.86
N ASN A 57 -1.70 6.52 -6.10
CA ASN A 57 -1.89 7.95 -5.82
C ASN A 57 -1.76 8.26 -4.32
N ILE A 58 -2.31 7.39 -3.47
CA ILE A 58 -2.20 7.57 -2.01
C ILE A 58 -0.73 7.60 -1.58
N LEU A 59 0.07 6.64 -2.06
CA LEU A 59 1.47 6.58 -1.69
C LEU A 59 2.28 7.71 -2.32
N LEU A 60 2.03 8.04 -3.58
CA LEU A 60 2.71 9.14 -4.26
C LEU A 60 2.43 10.47 -3.58
N ASN A 61 1.19 10.71 -3.16
CA ASN A 61 0.82 11.94 -2.44
C ASN A 61 1.50 12.03 -1.07
N ALA A 62 1.84 10.89 -0.48
CA ALA A 62 2.59 10.85 0.77
C ALA A 62 4.11 10.94 0.55
N GLY A 63 4.56 10.95 -0.71
CA GLY A 63 5.97 11.05 -1.05
C GLY A 63 6.69 9.71 -1.20
N TYR A 64 5.95 8.61 -1.39
CA TYR A 64 6.54 7.27 -1.50
C TYR A 64 6.34 6.66 -2.88
N TYR A 65 7.27 5.77 -3.24
CA TYR A 65 7.18 5.01 -4.48
C TYR A 65 6.19 3.85 -4.33
N CYS A 66 5.39 3.61 -5.36
CA CYS A 66 4.45 2.50 -5.38
C CYS A 66 4.19 2.09 -6.82
N GLU A 67 4.35 0.80 -7.11
CA GLU A 67 4.12 0.26 -8.43
C GLU A 67 3.38 -1.08 -8.30
N GLU A 68 2.27 -1.22 -9.00
CA GLU A 68 1.52 -2.48 -8.98
C GLU A 68 2.33 -3.62 -9.58
N LEU A 69 2.31 -4.78 -8.90
CA LEU A 69 2.87 -6.03 -9.41
C LEU A 69 1.74 -6.88 -9.96
N GLU A 70 1.92 -7.34 -11.18
CA GLU A 70 0.97 -8.25 -11.83
C GLU A 70 1.33 -9.71 -11.58
#